data_eed7d02172e23bc5659c1fc6687d85d6
#
_entry.id   eed7d02172e23bc5659c1fc6687d85d6
#
_cell.length_a   1.000
_cell.length_b   1.000
_cell.length_c   1.000
_cell.angle_alpha   90.00
_cell.angle_beta   90.00
_cell.angle_gamma   90.00
#
_symmetry.space_group_name_H-M   'P 1'
#
loop_
_entity.id
_entity.type
_entity.pdbx_description
1 polymer ?
#
loop_
_entity_poly.entity_id
_entity_poly.type
_entity_poly.pdbx_seq_one_letter_code
_entity_poly.pdbx_strand_id
1 'polypeptide(L)'
;DTNSYQGTMLKWGINKLNEIRYDMPSAGGLIIAPTIEIAEHMCDILEILEGEKPALVHSQIPNSEKKIEAFRRTNKRWLVSVAMVSEGVDIKRLRVLVYLPNAQTELFFRQAIGRVVRTLGEKDTTSAYVIMPKIPQFEKFALSIEREMPPKKISKTNRPTKKICPICDTECHLHAQKCNECE
;
A
#
# COMPACT_ATOMS: atom_id res chain seq x y z
N ASP A 1 1.02 -18.50 -7.17
CA ASP A 1 0.24 -19.05 -6.05
C ASP A 1 -0.10 -17.95 -5.06
N THR A 2 -1.41 -17.69 -4.87
CA THR A 2 -1.92 -16.66 -3.94
C THR A 2 -1.68 -17.00 -2.47
N ASN A 3 -1.28 -18.21 -2.14
CA ASN A 3 -0.91 -18.66 -0.78
C ASN A 3 0.60 -18.67 -0.55
N SER A 4 1.38 -18.26 -1.56
CA SER A 4 2.81 -18.06 -1.41
C SER A 4 3.12 -16.92 -0.42
N TYR A 5 4.39 -16.79 -0.06
CA TYR A 5 4.85 -15.68 0.77
C TYR A 5 4.52 -14.32 0.12
N GLN A 6 4.79 -14.18 -1.17
CA GLN A 6 4.44 -12.98 -1.94
C GLN A 6 2.93 -12.73 -1.95
N GLY A 7 2.13 -13.79 -2.18
CA GLY A 7 0.67 -13.70 -2.14
C GLY A 7 0.15 -13.24 -0.79
N THR A 8 0.72 -13.71 0.30
CA THR A 8 0.37 -13.28 1.66
C THR A 8 0.68 -11.79 1.87
N MET A 9 1.85 -11.32 1.46
CA MET A 9 2.22 -9.90 1.54
C MET A 9 1.27 -9.03 0.71
N LEU A 10 0.90 -9.48 -0.49
CA LEU A 10 -0.05 -8.77 -1.34
C LEU A 10 -1.44 -8.70 -0.72
N LYS A 11 -1.95 -9.78 -0.14
CA LYS A 11 -3.23 -9.77 0.60
C LYS A 11 -3.24 -8.75 1.72
N TRP A 12 -2.15 -8.64 2.49
CA TRP A 12 -2.02 -7.62 3.53
C TRP A 12 -2.00 -6.20 2.95
N GLY A 13 -1.27 -6.00 1.85
CA GLY A 13 -1.24 -4.74 1.13
C GLY A 13 -2.61 -4.33 0.60
N ILE A 14 -3.33 -5.26 -0.02
CA ILE A 14 -4.69 -5.06 -0.55
C ILE A 14 -5.65 -4.65 0.57
N ASN A 15 -5.66 -5.40 1.68
CA ASN A 15 -6.51 -5.08 2.83
C ASN A 15 -6.22 -3.69 3.37
N LYS A 16 -4.94 -3.35 3.52
CA LYS A 16 -4.54 -2.02 4.00
C LYS A 16 -4.91 -0.92 3.01
N LEU A 17 -4.73 -1.15 1.72
CA LEU A 17 -5.13 -0.18 0.69
C LEU A 17 -6.64 0.01 0.67
N ASN A 18 -7.43 -1.04 0.87
CA ASN A 18 -8.89 -0.96 0.96
C ASN A 18 -9.33 -0.08 2.14
N GLU A 19 -8.71 -0.27 3.32
CA GLU A 19 -8.97 0.58 4.49
C GLU A 19 -8.69 2.06 4.20
N ILE A 20 -7.56 2.36 3.56
CA ILE A 20 -7.17 3.74 3.25
C ILE A 20 -8.09 4.34 2.19
N ARG A 21 -8.48 3.57 1.18
CA ARG A 21 -9.36 4.05 0.10
C ARG A 21 -10.77 4.39 0.57
N TYR A 22 -11.15 3.98 1.75
CA TYR A 22 -12.39 4.46 2.36
C TYR A 22 -12.37 5.98 2.58
N ASP A 23 -11.25 6.50 3.11
CA ASP A 23 -11.09 7.93 3.39
C ASP A 23 -10.42 8.69 2.23
N MET A 24 -9.61 7.99 1.42
CA MET A 24 -8.88 8.52 0.28
C MET A 24 -9.07 7.61 -0.95
N PRO A 25 -10.19 7.74 -1.70
CA PRO A 25 -10.54 6.85 -2.82
C PRO A 25 -9.46 6.75 -3.91
N SER A 26 -8.65 7.77 -4.07
CA SER A 26 -7.54 7.82 -5.03
C SER A 26 -6.26 7.15 -4.54
N ALA A 27 -6.17 6.69 -3.27
CA ALA A 27 -4.96 6.10 -2.74
C ALA A 27 -4.46 4.94 -3.60
N GLY A 28 -3.15 4.86 -3.77
CA GLY A 28 -2.48 3.81 -4.52
C GLY A 28 -1.44 3.07 -3.70
N GLY A 29 -1.07 1.89 -4.17
CA GLY A 29 0.01 1.08 -3.64
C GLY A 29 1.18 0.98 -4.63
N LEU A 30 2.37 0.88 -4.08
CA LEU A 30 3.61 0.61 -4.79
C LEU A 30 4.17 -0.73 -4.34
N ILE A 31 4.58 -1.55 -5.30
CA ILE A 31 5.32 -2.77 -5.03
C ILE A 31 6.72 -2.60 -5.60
N ILE A 32 7.72 -2.85 -4.78
CA ILE A 32 9.12 -2.89 -5.22
C ILE A 32 9.58 -4.34 -5.13
N ALA A 33 9.81 -4.93 -6.28
CA ALA A 33 10.30 -6.30 -6.43
C ALA A 33 11.82 -6.31 -6.69
N PRO A 34 12.54 -7.37 -6.26
CA PRO A 34 13.97 -7.47 -6.45
C PRO A 34 14.39 -7.76 -7.90
N THR A 35 13.57 -8.47 -8.65
CA THR A 35 13.83 -8.87 -10.05
C THR A 35 12.59 -8.68 -10.92
N ILE A 36 12.78 -8.67 -12.24
CA ILE A 36 11.68 -8.59 -13.22
C ILE A 36 10.75 -9.79 -13.08
N GLU A 37 11.27 -11.00 -12.95
CA GLU A 37 10.49 -12.23 -12.80
C GLU A 37 9.57 -12.18 -11.58
N ILE A 38 10.08 -11.69 -10.45
CA ILE A 38 9.27 -11.53 -9.23
C ILE A 38 8.24 -10.43 -9.43
N ALA A 39 8.58 -9.34 -10.11
CA ALA A 39 7.62 -8.26 -10.41
C ALA A 39 6.47 -8.76 -11.28
N GLU A 40 6.77 -9.52 -12.33
CA GLU A 40 5.77 -10.13 -13.20
C GLU A 40 4.90 -11.13 -12.44
N HIS A 41 5.50 -11.99 -11.64
CA HIS A 41 4.77 -12.94 -10.80
C HIS A 41 3.83 -12.23 -9.81
N MET A 42 4.26 -11.12 -9.21
CA MET A 42 3.41 -10.32 -8.33
C MET A 42 2.27 -9.65 -9.09
N CYS A 43 2.48 -9.24 -10.35
CA CYS A 43 1.41 -8.75 -11.21
C CYS A 43 0.34 -9.82 -11.45
N ASP A 44 0.74 -11.06 -11.75
CA ASP A 44 -0.19 -12.16 -11.99
C ASP A 44 -1.01 -12.48 -10.72
N ILE A 45 -0.36 -12.48 -9.54
CA ILE A 45 -1.08 -12.69 -8.28
C ILE A 45 -2.08 -11.56 -8.02
N LEU A 46 -1.68 -10.30 -8.26
CA LEU A 46 -2.58 -9.15 -8.08
C LEU A 46 -3.78 -9.21 -9.03
N GLU A 47 -3.56 -9.57 -10.28
CA GLU A 47 -4.63 -9.74 -11.28
C GLU A 47 -5.64 -10.79 -10.81
N ILE A 48 -5.17 -11.91 -10.25
CA ILE A 48 -6.04 -12.95 -9.68
C ILE A 48 -6.82 -12.42 -8.45
N LEU A 49 -6.15 -11.67 -7.57
CA LEU A 49 -6.74 -11.22 -6.30
C LEU A 49 -7.71 -10.04 -6.46
N GLU A 50 -7.45 -9.14 -7.40
CA GLU A 50 -8.20 -7.89 -7.59
C GLU A 50 -9.00 -7.82 -8.89
N GLY A 51 -8.78 -8.75 -9.83
CA GLY A 51 -9.45 -8.77 -11.12
C GLY A 51 -8.97 -7.68 -12.09
N GLU A 52 -7.95 -6.89 -11.72
CA GLU A 52 -7.38 -5.83 -12.54
C GLU A 52 -5.85 -5.97 -12.61
N LYS A 53 -5.30 -5.88 -13.82
CA LYS A 53 -3.86 -5.91 -14.03
C LYS A 53 -3.21 -4.63 -13.53
N PRO A 54 -2.20 -4.72 -12.62
CA PRO A 54 -1.47 -3.55 -12.14
C PRO A 54 -0.63 -2.91 -13.24
N ALA A 55 -0.20 -1.68 -13.03
CA ALA A 55 0.82 -1.07 -13.87
C ALA A 55 2.20 -1.68 -13.54
N LEU A 56 2.93 -2.16 -14.55
CA LEU A 56 4.28 -2.72 -14.40
C LEU A 56 5.29 -1.82 -15.09
N VAL A 57 6.38 -1.49 -14.38
CA VAL A 57 7.50 -0.69 -14.88
C VAL A 57 8.84 -1.29 -14.45
N HIS A 58 9.76 -1.42 -15.39
CA HIS A 58 11.15 -1.83 -15.17
C HIS A 58 12.02 -1.39 -16.34
N SER A 59 13.35 -1.52 -16.23
CA SER A 59 14.32 -1.02 -17.20
C SER A 59 14.17 -1.57 -18.64
N GLN A 60 13.60 -2.77 -18.79
CA GLN A 60 13.40 -3.40 -20.09
C GLN A 60 12.07 -3.02 -20.75
N ILE A 61 11.17 -2.31 -20.04
CA ILE A 61 9.90 -1.84 -20.62
C ILE A 61 10.13 -0.49 -21.28
N PRO A 62 9.87 -0.38 -22.61
CA PRO A 62 9.95 0.91 -23.29
C PRO A 62 8.90 1.87 -22.75
N ASN A 63 9.24 3.15 -22.67
CA ASN A 63 8.35 4.22 -22.21
C ASN A 63 7.84 4.04 -20.76
N SER A 64 8.66 3.50 -19.85
CA SER A 64 8.30 3.34 -18.42
C SER A 64 7.85 4.66 -17.80
N GLU A 65 8.45 5.79 -18.15
CA GLU A 65 8.05 7.12 -17.70
C GLU A 65 6.60 7.47 -18.09
N LYS A 66 6.20 7.15 -19.32
CA LYS A 66 4.80 7.37 -19.77
C LYS A 66 3.82 6.49 -19.01
N LYS A 67 4.21 5.27 -18.65
CA LYS A 67 3.39 4.38 -17.82
C LYS A 67 3.24 4.91 -16.39
N ILE A 68 4.30 5.44 -15.82
CA ILE A 68 4.28 6.09 -14.50
C ILE A 68 3.38 7.31 -14.54
N GLU A 69 3.49 8.15 -15.55
CA GLU A 69 2.65 9.34 -15.71
C GLU A 69 1.19 8.97 -15.92
N ALA A 70 0.89 7.92 -16.70
CA ALA A 70 -0.46 7.39 -16.85
C ALA A 70 -1.00 6.87 -15.50
N PHE A 71 -0.19 6.15 -14.72
CA PHE A 71 -0.57 5.71 -13.39
C PHE A 71 -0.84 6.89 -12.45
N ARG A 72 -0.05 7.95 -12.52
CA ARG A 72 -0.21 9.18 -11.71
C ARG A 72 -1.58 9.83 -11.94
N ARG A 73 -2.04 9.85 -13.20
CA ARG A 73 -3.30 10.52 -13.63
C ARG A 73 -4.54 9.64 -13.50
N THR A 74 -4.38 8.36 -13.22
CA THR A 74 -5.48 7.40 -13.12
C THR A 74 -5.73 7.00 -11.68
N ASN A 75 -6.87 6.33 -11.42
CA ASN A 75 -7.19 5.72 -10.14
C ASN A 75 -6.73 4.25 -10.03
N LYS A 76 -5.83 3.80 -10.93
CA LYS A 76 -5.24 2.47 -10.82
C LYS A 76 -4.66 2.24 -9.43
N ARG A 77 -4.92 1.05 -8.90
CA ARG A 77 -4.63 0.75 -7.50
C ARG A 77 -3.15 0.48 -7.26
N TRP A 78 -2.51 -0.27 -8.15
CA TRP A 78 -1.16 -0.78 -7.94
C TRP A 78 -0.21 -0.41 -9.06
N LEU A 79 0.99 0.01 -8.66
CA LEU A 79 2.17 0.13 -9.48
C LEU A 79 3.20 -0.89 -9.01
N VAL A 80 3.65 -1.76 -9.89
CA VAL A 80 4.72 -2.72 -9.62
C VAL A 80 5.98 -2.23 -10.31
N SER A 81 7.07 -2.19 -9.58
CA SER A 81 8.37 -1.78 -10.12
C SER A 81 9.50 -2.71 -9.65
N VAL A 82 10.53 -2.81 -10.46
CA VAL A 82 11.79 -3.44 -10.04
C VAL A 82 12.69 -2.39 -9.40
N ALA A 83 13.56 -2.79 -8.49
CA ALA A 83 14.38 -1.98 -7.58
C ALA A 83 15.04 -0.70 -8.17
N MET A 84 15.08 -0.58 -9.46
CA MET A 84 15.80 0.47 -10.20
C MET A 84 14.92 1.60 -10.76
N VAL A 85 13.63 1.67 -10.45
CA VAL A 85 12.86 2.88 -10.83
C VAL A 85 13.19 3.99 -9.84
N SER A 86 14.40 4.50 -9.96
CA SER A 86 15.02 5.34 -8.96
C SER A 86 14.73 6.85 -9.12
N GLU A 87 14.47 7.35 -10.32
CA GLU A 87 14.32 8.78 -10.53
C GLU A 87 12.98 9.11 -11.21
N GLY A 88 12.26 10.10 -10.69
CA GLY A 88 11.06 10.66 -11.32
C GLY A 88 9.70 10.11 -10.85
N VAL A 89 9.63 9.08 -10.00
CA VAL A 89 8.34 8.60 -9.47
C VAL A 89 7.89 9.45 -8.28
N ASP A 90 7.38 10.63 -8.54
CA ASP A 90 6.68 11.44 -7.54
C ASP A 90 5.16 11.26 -7.69
N ILE A 91 4.61 10.28 -6.98
CA ILE A 91 3.18 9.99 -7.01
C ILE A 91 2.61 10.19 -5.60
N LYS A 92 2.11 11.39 -5.37
CA LYS A 92 1.64 11.85 -4.03
C LYS A 92 0.53 11.01 -3.42
N ARG A 93 -0.22 10.24 -4.22
CA ARG A 93 -1.34 9.42 -3.76
C ARG A 93 -0.93 8.01 -3.27
N LEU A 94 0.35 7.66 -3.34
CA LEU A 94 0.83 6.38 -2.79
C LEU A 94 0.73 6.36 -1.27
N ARG A 95 0.18 5.27 -0.72
CA ARG A 95 -0.03 5.09 0.73
C ARG A 95 0.38 3.72 1.24
N VAL A 96 0.53 2.75 0.37
CA VAL A 96 0.96 1.40 0.73
C VAL A 96 2.20 1.05 -0.08
N LEU A 97 3.24 0.57 0.59
CA LEU A 97 4.43 0.00 0.00
C LEU A 97 4.52 -1.48 0.36
N VAL A 98 4.58 -2.34 -0.66
CA VAL A 98 5.01 -3.73 -0.49
C VAL A 98 6.45 -3.81 -0.96
N TYR A 99 7.37 -4.05 -0.03
CA TYR A 99 8.80 -3.95 -0.28
C TYR A 99 9.48 -5.31 -0.17
N LEU A 100 9.97 -5.83 -1.30
CA LEU A 100 10.82 -7.00 -1.37
C LEU A 100 12.21 -6.56 -1.88
N PRO A 101 13.14 -6.29 -0.98
CA PRO A 101 14.42 -5.71 -1.37
C PRO A 101 15.37 -6.74 -2.00
N ASN A 102 16.14 -6.28 -2.97
CA ASN A 102 17.38 -6.94 -3.41
C ASN A 102 18.57 -6.44 -2.61
N ALA A 103 18.60 -5.15 -2.28
CA ALA A 103 19.66 -4.51 -1.52
C ALA A 103 19.21 -4.27 -0.07
N GLN A 104 20.06 -4.68 0.88
CA GLN A 104 19.79 -4.56 2.33
C GLN A 104 20.48 -3.32 2.92
N THR A 105 20.49 -2.20 2.21
CA THR A 105 21.07 -0.96 2.70
C THR A 105 19.99 0.00 3.20
N GLU A 106 20.31 0.74 4.26
CA GLU A 106 19.41 1.76 4.81
C GLU A 106 19.06 2.83 3.79
N LEU A 107 20.00 3.21 2.93
CA LEU A 107 19.78 4.22 1.90
C LEU A 107 18.66 3.80 0.93
N PHE A 108 18.72 2.59 0.38
CA PHE A 108 17.67 2.08 -0.51
C PHE A 108 16.33 1.97 0.17
N PHE A 109 16.32 1.53 1.42
CA PHE A 109 15.11 1.44 2.23
C PHE A 109 14.47 2.81 2.44
N ARG A 110 15.27 3.83 2.84
CA ARG A 110 14.81 5.21 2.99
C ARG A 110 14.26 5.80 1.70
N GLN A 111 14.93 5.55 0.58
CA GLN A 111 14.46 5.98 -0.74
C GLN A 111 13.13 5.35 -1.12
N ALA A 112 12.93 4.05 -0.85
CA ALA A 112 11.68 3.35 -1.11
C ALA A 112 10.53 3.91 -0.27
N ILE A 113 10.74 4.09 1.05
CA ILE A 113 9.74 4.67 1.96
C ILE A 113 9.40 6.11 1.55
N GLY A 114 10.38 6.92 1.21
CA GLY A 114 10.17 8.29 0.77
C GLY A 114 9.24 8.46 -0.44
N ARG A 115 8.91 7.37 -1.14
CA ARG A 115 7.96 7.38 -2.26
C ARG A 115 6.50 7.31 -1.81
N VAL A 116 6.24 6.71 -0.66
CA VAL A 116 4.88 6.54 -0.11
C VAL A 116 4.58 7.46 1.07
N VAL A 117 5.61 7.95 1.75
CA VAL A 117 5.50 8.91 2.86
C VAL A 117 5.47 10.32 2.29
N ARG A 118 4.38 10.66 1.61
CA ARG A 118 4.17 11.99 1.03
C ARG A 118 2.76 12.46 1.33
N THR A 119 2.60 13.77 1.49
CA THR A 119 1.30 14.38 1.76
C THR A 119 0.73 15.01 0.48
N LEU A 120 -0.59 15.00 0.36
CA LEU A 120 -1.33 15.74 -0.66
C LEU A 120 -1.59 17.20 -0.27
N GLY A 121 -0.94 17.68 0.79
CA GLY A 121 -1.07 19.02 1.34
C GLY A 121 -1.34 19.00 2.84
N GLU A 122 -1.53 20.17 3.44
CA GLU A 122 -1.67 20.33 4.90
C GLU A 122 -2.87 19.61 5.52
N LYS A 123 -3.90 19.34 4.72
CA LYS A 123 -5.11 18.64 5.16
C LYS A 123 -5.02 17.11 5.07
N ASP A 124 -3.95 16.61 4.47
CA ASP A 124 -3.75 15.17 4.32
C ASP A 124 -3.24 14.56 5.64
N THR A 125 -4.12 13.88 6.33
CA THR A 125 -3.85 13.17 7.59
C THR A 125 -3.69 11.66 7.40
N THR A 126 -3.71 11.17 6.15
CA THR A 126 -3.60 9.75 5.85
C THR A 126 -2.21 9.21 6.20
N SER A 127 -2.17 7.99 6.73
CA SER A 127 -0.92 7.30 7.05
C SER A 127 -0.42 6.51 5.87
N ALA A 128 0.90 6.43 5.73
CA ALA A 128 1.55 5.48 4.83
C ALA A 128 1.88 4.18 5.58
N TYR A 129 1.82 3.06 4.88
CA TYR A 129 2.09 1.72 5.43
C TYR A 129 3.10 0.98 4.59
N VAL A 130 4.00 0.29 5.26
CA VAL A 130 5.03 -0.54 4.63
C VAL A 130 4.82 -1.99 5.05
N ILE A 131 4.70 -2.87 4.06
CA ILE A 131 4.67 -4.31 4.23
C ILE A 131 6.00 -4.85 3.71
N MET A 132 6.76 -5.50 4.57
CA MET A 132 8.10 -5.99 4.25
C MET A 132 8.37 -7.32 4.95
N PRO A 133 9.36 -8.09 4.50
CA PRO A 133 9.84 -9.27 5.21
C PRO A 133 10.28 -8.92 6.63
N LYS A 134 10.01 -9.83 7.59
CA LYS A 134 10.50 -9.69 8.95
C LYS A 134 12.00 -9.97 9.02
N ILE A 135 12.80 -9.00 8.62
CA ILE A 135 14.27 -9.05 8.67
C ILE A 135 14.71 -8.04 9.72
N PRO A 136 15.49 -8.45 10.76
CA PRO A 136 15.86 -7.58 11.88
C PRO A 136 16.53 -6.27 11.47
N GLN A 137 17.24 -6.26 10.36
CA GLN A 137 17.90 -5.06 9.83
C GLN A 137 16.88 -4.04 9.34
N PHE A 138 15.81 -4.48 8.65
CA PHE A 138 14.75 -3.58 8.18
C PHE A 138 13.88 -3.06 9.31
N GLU A 139 13.65 -3.85 10.34
CA GLU A 139 12.98 -3.38 11.55
C GLU A 139 13.76 -2.22 12.21
N LYS A 140 15.10 -2.31 12.28
CA LYS A 140 15.94 -1.22 12.78
C LYS A 140 15.84 0.03 11.91
N PHE A 141 15.85 -0.12 10.59
CA PHE A 141 15.71 1.01 9.67
C PHE A 141 14.34 1.68 9.77
N ALA A 142 13.27 0.88 9.87
CA ALA A 142 11.92 1.40 10.05
C ALA A 142 11.78 2.20 11.35
N LEU A 143 12.27 1.65 12.47
CA LEU A 143 12.26 2.34 13.77
C LEU A 143 13.09 3.62 13.75
N SER A 144 14.22 3.65 13.03
CA SER A 144 15.03 4.86 12.86
C SER A 144 14.23 5.96 12.15
N ILE A 145 13.55 5.61 11.06
CA ILE A 145 12.73 6.54 10.28
C ILE A 145 11.54 7.04 11.11
N GLU A 146 10.85 6.16 11.83
CA GLU A 146 9.73 6.56 12.69
C GLU A 146 10.14 7.57 13.77
N ARG A 147 11.33 7.43 14.34
CA ARG A 147 11.86 8.37 15.34
C ARG A 147 12.19 9.75 14.77
N GLU A 148 12.55 9.80 13.50
CA GLU A 148 12.87 11.04 12.79
C GLU A 148 11.61 11.77 12.29
N MET A 149 10.47 11.06 12.21
CA MET A 149 9.22 11.65 11.79
C MET A 149 8.62 12.53 12.89
N PRO A 150 8.02 13.69 12.53
CA PRO A 150 7.27 14.47 13.51
C PRO A 150 6.11 13.64 14.07
N PRO A 151 5.74 13.82 15.35
CA PRO A 151 4.66 13.08 15.96
C PRO A 151 3.36 13.26 15.16
N LYS A 152 2.69 12.15 14.87
CA LYS A 152 1.41 12.16 14.15
C LYS A 152 0.43 13.08 14.87
N LYS A 153 -0.09 14.07 14.17
CA LYS A 153 -1.33 14.71 14.60
C LYS A 153 -2.42 13.64 14.48
N ILE A 154 -2.83 13.09 15.63
CA ILE A 154 -3.94 12.13 15.70
C ILE A 154 -5.19 12.92 15.30
N SER A 155 -5.54 12.87 14.02
CA SER A 155 -6.90 13.21 13.64
C SER A 155 -7.79 12.12 14.23
N LYS A 156 -8.72 12.50 15.12
CA LYS A 156 -9.81 11.62 15.50
C LYS A 156 -10.59 11.34 14.22
N THR A 157 -10.23 10.28 13.51
CA THR A 157 -11.06 9.79 12.42
C THR A 157 -12.35 9.33 13.09
N ASN A 158 -13.44 10.03 12.83
CA ASN A 158 -14.80 9.58 13.12
C ASN A 158 -15.09 8.37 12.21
N ARG A 159 -14.33 7.29 12.33
CA ARG A 159 -14.72 6.02 11.73
C ARG A 159 -15.96 5.58 12.49
N PRO A 160 -17.04 5.26 11.78
CA PRO A 160 -18.20 4.68 12.46
C PRO A 160 -17.73 3.44 13.20
N THR A 161 -17.82 3.45 14.50
CA THR A 161 -17.49 2.30 15.36
C THR A 161 -18.66 1.33 15.45
N LYS A 162 -19.80 1.72 14.88
CA LYS A 162 -21.08 1.01 14.92
C LYS A 162 -21.66 0.89 13.52
N LYS A 163 -22.40 -0.17 13.28
CA LYS A 163 -23.25 -0.38 12.10
C LYS A 163 -24.69 -0.61 12.56
N ILE A 164 -25.65 -0.28 11.70
CA ILE A 164 -27.07 -0.53 11.96
C ILE A 164 -27.42 -1.93 11.48
N CYS A 165 -28.10 -2.71 12.32
CA CYS A 165 -28.60 -4.02 11.93
C CYS A 165 -29.69 -3.88 10.86
N PRO A 166 -29.58 -4.61 9.72
CA PRO A 166 -30.56 -4.48 8.63
C PRO A 166 -31.91 -5.14 8.94
N ILE A 167 -32.04 -5.83 10.07
CA ILE A 167 -33.28 -6.54 10.46
C ILE A 167 -34.07 -5.77 11.52
N CYS A 168 -33.40 -5.15 12.50
CA CYS A 168 -34.06 -4.52 13.64
C CYS A 168 -33.59 -3.08 13.91
N ASP A 169 -32.80 -2.49 13.04
CA ASP A 169 -32.23 -1.14 13.12
C ASP A 169 -31.44 -0.82 14.40
N THR A 170 -31.09 -1.85 15.21
CA THR A 170 -30.25 -1.68 16.40
C THR A 170 -28.81 -1.42 16.04
N GLU A 171 -28.15 -0.51 16.76
CA GLU A 171 -26.72 -0.24 16.59
C GLU A 171 -25.88 -1.44 17.10
N CYS A 172 -25.11 -2.03 16.21
CA CYS A 172 -24.17 -3.10 16.52
C CYS A 172 -22.73 -2.63 16.37
N HIS A 173 -21.81 -3.30 17.05
CA HIS A 173 -20.38 -3.06 16.80
C HIS A 173 -20.03 -3.32 15.33
N LEU A 174 -19.16 -2.51 14.73
CA LEU A 174 -18.81 -2.61 13.30
C LEU A 174 -18.43 -4.02 12.84
N HIS A 175 -17.74 -4.77 13.71
CA HIS A 175 -17.27 -6.12 13.44
C HIS A 175 -18.16 -7.23 14.05
N ALA A 176 -19.34 -6.89 14.60
CA ALA A 176 -20.27 -7.88 15.12
C ALA A 176 -20.75 -8.79 13.97
N GLN A 177 -20.62 -10.10 14.13
CA GLN A 177 -21.10 -11.09 13.16
C GLN A 177 -22.60 -11.33 13.30
N LYS A 178 -23.16 -11.07 14.49
CA LYS A 178 -24.57 -11.25 14.83
C LYS A 178 -25.08 -10.04 15.61
N CYS A 179 -26.37 -9.75 15.49
CA CYS A 179 -27.03 -8.71 16.25
C CYS A 179 -27.40 -9.23 17.64
N ASN A 180 -27.16 -8.46 18.69
CA ASN A 180 -27.47 -8.87 20.05
C ASN A 180 -28.97 -8.87 20.37
N GLU A 181 -29.79 -8.22 19.53
CA GLU A 181 -31.24 -8.02 19.79
C GLU A 181 -32.15 -8.93 18.97
N CYS A 182 -31.71 -9.34 17.75
CA CYS A 182 -32.58 -10.07 16.84
C CYS A 182 -31.96 -11.38 16.29
N GLU A 183 -31.03 -11.93 17.04
CA GLU A 183 -30.41 -13.21 16.70
C GLU A 183 -31.39 -14.37 16.74
#